data_d9c34ff0b77660796b002ff03b541315
#
_entry.id   d9c34ff0b77660796b002ff03b541315
#
_cell.length_a   1.000
_cell.length_b   1.000
_cell.length_c   1.000
_cell.angle_alpha   90.00
_cell.angle_beta   90.00
_cell.angle_gamma   90.00
#
_symmetry.space_group_name_H-M   'P 1'
#
loop_
_entity.id
_entity.type
_entity.pdbx_description
1 polymer ?
#
loop_
_entity_poly.entity_id
_entity_poly.type
_entity_poly.pdbx_seq_one_letter_code
_entity_poly.pdbx_strand_id
1 'polypeptide(L)'
;IRRQRQMCIRDSDKMMNEDTKQKEEKLEIFIPNGPRLGDVVIEAHDVSKAFGDRVLYEGLDFSLPPAGIVGVIGANGTGKTSLLRAIFGDVPFSGTAKFNPSAQLGYIPQEIRFLNDKDSVLEAFRRECVCGEGEARQILAKYYFCGAAVMKRVSSLSGGEKVLLKLAVLLQNRVNFLILDEPTNHIDIETREMLEDALLEFSGTLLFISHDRYFIDKLATKIAVLENRKINVFDGTYADYLRVTGHA
;
A
#
# COMPACT_ATOMS: atom_id res chain seq x y z
N ILE A 1 -9.88 -15.74 14.44
CA ILE A 1 -8.99 -15.58 13.30
C ILE A 1 -7.98 -16.75 13.24
N ARG A 2 -7.30 -17.15 14.32
CA ARG A 2 -6.54 -18.42 14.33
C ARG A 2 -7.44 -19.61 13.92
N ARG A 3 -8.72 -19.62 14.30
CA ARG A 3 -9.74 -20.58 13.84
C ARG A 3 -10.11 -20.38 12.36
N GLN A 4 -10.13 -19.16 11.83
CA GLN A 4 -10.36 -18.90 10.40
C GLN A 4 -9.17 -19.34 9.55
N ARG A 5 -7.93 -19.13 10.00
CA ARG A 5 -6.71 -19.64 9.33
C ARG A 5 -6.71 -21.17 9.23
N GLN A 6 -7.11 -21.87 10.30
CA GLN A 6 -7.27 -23.32 10.28
C GLN A 6 -8.45 -23.79 9.41
N MET A 7 -9.49 -22.96 9.29
CA MET A 7 -10.66 -23.26 8.46
C MET A 7 -10.35 -23.07 6.96
N CYS A 8 -9.61 -22.03 6.58
CA CYS A 8 -9.13 -21.83 5.20
C CYS A 8 -8.24 -22.97 4.72
N ILE A 9 -7.34 -23.49 5.57
CA ILE A 9 -6.48 -24.64 5.25
C ILE A 9 -7.34 -25.91 5.08
N ARG A 10 -8.32 -26.13 5.97
CA ARG A 10 -9.19 -27.32 5.91
C ARG A 10 -10.17 -27.34 4.74
N ASP A 11 -10.66 -26.18 4.31
CA ASP A 11 -11.59 -26.09 3.18
C ASP A 11 -10.86 -26.25 1.83
N SER A 12 -9.61 -25.77 1.72
CA SER A 12 -8.74 -26.10 0.57
C SER A 12 -8.43 -27.59 0.50
N ASP A 13 -8.15 -28.23 1.64
CA ASP A 13 -7.82 -29.65 1.71
C ASP A 13 -8.99 -30.57 1.33
N LYS A 14 -10.23 -30.15 1.56
CA LYS A 14 -11.43 -30.92 1.16
C LYS A 14 -11.70 -30.88 -0.33
N MET A 15 -11.17 -29.91 -1.06
CA MET A 15 -11.31 -29.80 -2.51
C MET A 15 -10.17 -30.46 -3.31
N MET A 16 -9.10 -30.92 -2.65
CA MET A 16 -7.89 -31.48 -3.28
C MET A 16 -7.47 -32.83 -2.69
N ASN A 17 -8.37 -33.62 -2.08
CA ASN A 17 -8.02 -34.94 -1.60
C ASN A 17 -8.15 -35.98 -2.69
N GLU A 18 -7.00 -36.31 -3.31
CA GLU A 18 -6.46 -37.67 -3.33
C GLU A 18 -4.95 -37.56 -3.62
N ASP A 19 -4.15 -38.05 -2.64
CA ASP A 19 -2.69 -38.30 -2.71
C ASP A 19 -1.74 -37.08 -2.85
N THR A 20 -1.30 -36.53 -1.72
CA THR A 20 0.16 -36.37 -1.45
C THR A 20 0.42 -35.81 -0.04
N LYS A 21 1.47 -36.30 0.64
CA LYS A 21 1.94 -35.88 1.96
C LYS A 21 2.17 -34.35 2.00
N GLN A 22 1.44 -33.67 2.87
CA GLN A 22 1.46 -32.23 3.03
C GLN A 22 2.82 -31.73 3.55
N LYS A 23 3.52 -30.94 2.73
CA LYS A 23 4.33 -29.83 3.20
C LYS A 23 3.37 -28.72 3.61
N GLU A 24 3.55 -28.15 4.78
CA GLU A 24 2.94 -26.85 5.14
C GLU A 24 3.45 -25.79 4.14
N GLU A 25 2.72 -25.63 3.04
CA GLU A 25 2.94 -24.51 2.13
C GLU A 25 2.50 -23.24 2.87
N LYS A 26 3.46 -22.44 3.34
CA LYS A 26 3.19 -21.04 3.61
C LYS A 26 2.54 -20.47 2.35
N LEU A 27 1.32 -19.94 2.49
CA LEU A 27 0.68 -19.16 1.42
C LEU A 27 1.57 -17.93 1.18
N GLU A 28 2.51 -18.07 0.24
CA GLU A 28 3.33 -16.95 -0.22
C GLU A 28 2.45 -16.05 -1.09
N ILE A 29 2.40 -14.78 -0.74
CA ILE A 29 1.74 -13.76 -1.55
C ILE A 29 2.60 -13.57 -2.80
N PHE A 30 2.25 -14.22 -3.89
CA PHE A 30 2.92 -13.98 -5.17
C PHE A 30 2.40 -12.66 -5.77
N ILE A 31 3.25 -11.65 -5.78
CA ILE A 31 3.00 -10.37 -6.43
C ILE A 31 3.62 -10.44 -7.83
N PRO A 32 2.82 -10.32 -8.91
CA PRO A 32 3.37 -10.27 -10.25
C PRO A 32 4.29 -9.04 -10.37
N ASN A 33 5.55 -9.26 -10.77
CA ASN A 33 6.48 -8.16 -11.00
C ASN A 33 5.93 -7.23 -12.09
N GLY A 34 5.79 -5.96 -11.78
CA GLY A 34 5.52 -4.91 -12.76
C GLY A 34 6.72 -4.67 -13.69
N PRO A 35 6.57 -3.84 -14.73
CA PRO A 35 7.69 -3.42 -15.57
C PRO A 35 8.82 -2.86 -14.71
N ARG A 36 10.09 -3.14 -15.10
CA ARG A 36 11.25 -2.62 -14.38
C ARG A 36 11.24 -1.08 -14.44
N LEU A 37 11.34 -0.46 -13.28
CA LEU A 37 11.52 0.98 -13.16
C LEU A 37 12.99 1.32 -13.51
N GLY A 38 13.19 2.44 -14.22
CA GLY A 38 14.55 2.98 -14.46
C GLY A 38 15.18 3.51 -13.16
N ASP A 39 16.33 4.18 -13.27
CA ASP A 39 17.12 4.62 -12.11
C ASP A 39 16.42 5.65 -11.21
N VAL A 40 15.42 6.37 -11.73
CA VAL A 40 14.59 7.32 -10.97
C VAL A 40 13.12 7.05 -11.28
N VAL A 41 12.29 6.95 -10.26
CA VAL A 41 10.84 6.71 -10.37
C VAL A 41 10.08 8.03 -10.46
N ILE A 42 10.43 8.98 -9.59
CA ILE A 42 9.91 10.34 -9.59
C ILE A 42 11.07 11.31 -9.44
N GLU A 43 11.02 12.37 -10.21
CA GLU A 43 11.86 13.55 -10.06
C GLU A 43 10.96 14.78 -9.96
N ALA A 44 11.00 15.46 -8.82
CA ALA A 44 10.16 16.62 -8.52
C ALA A 44 11.02 17.86 -8.32
N HIS A 45 10.65 18.96 -9.00
CA HIS A 45 11.36 20.23 -8.95
C HIS A 45 10.38 21.37 -8.65
N ASP A 46 10.75 22.21 -7.66
CA ASP A 46 10.03 23.41 -7.26
C ASP A 46 8.55 23.16 -6.95
N VAL A 47 8.26 21.99 -6.37
CA VAL A 47 6.88 21.59 -6.08
C VAL A 47 6.35 22.41 -4.92
N SER A 48 5.27 23.17 -5.17
CA SER A 48 4.66 24.05 -4.19
C SER A 48 3.15 23.85 -4.15
N LYS A 49 2.56 23.97 -2.95
CA LYS A 49 1.12 23.85 -2.74
C LYS A 49 0.63 24.78 -1.64
N ALA A 50 -0.46 25.49 -1.97
CA ALA A 50 -1.22 26.30 -1.02
C ALA A 50 -2.73 26.01 -1.15
N PHE A 51 -3.48 26.24 -0.09
CA PHE A 51 -4.93 26.31 -0.05
C PHE A 51 -5.35 27.69 0.48
N GLY A 52 -5.83 28.55 -0.42
CA GLY A 52 -6.02 29.96 -0.11
C GLY A 52 -4.72 30.58 0.37
N ASP A 53 -4.75 31.26 1.51
CA ASP A 53 -3.58 31.93 2.11
C ASP A 53 -2.64 30.96 2.87
N ARG A 54 -3.04 29.70 3.03
CA ARG A 54 -2.25 28.71 3.77
C ARG A 54 -1.30 27.97 2.83
N VAL A 55 -0.01 28.30 2.87
CA VAL A 55 1.05 27.56 2.20
C VAL A 55 1.36 26.29 2.99
N LEU A 56 1.25 25.12 2.34
CA LEU A 56 1.60 23.82 2.93
C LEU A 56 3.08 23.55 2.78
N TYR A 57 3.57 23.66 1.55
CA TYR A 57 4.99 23.51 1.21
C TYR A 57 5.33 24.36 -0.01
N GLU A 58 6.59 24.71 -0.14
CA GLU A 58 7.10 25.61 -1.15
C GLU A 58 8.50 25.19 -1.61
N GLY A 59 8.70 25.11 -2.93
CA GLY A 59 9.99 24.80 -3.52
C GLY A 59 10.54 23.44 -3.11
N LEU A 60 9.71 22.39 -3.12
CA LEU A 60 10.17 21.03 -2.82
C LEU A 60 10.92 20.42 -4.00
N ASP A 61 12.18 20.03 -3.76
CA ASP A 61 12.99 19.25 -4.69
C ASP A 61 13.26 17.89 -4.06
N PHE A 62 12.86 16.81 -4.75
CA PHE A 62 13.15 15.46 -4.30
C PHE A 62 13.11 14.45 -5.45
N SER A 63 13.79 13.34 -5.25
CA SER A 63 13.73 12.19 -6.16
C SER A 63 13.50 10.91 -5.39
N LEU A 64 12.77 9.97 -6.01
CA LEU A 64 12.54 8.64 -5.45
C LEU A 64 13.25 7.60 -6.31
N PRO A 65 14.10 6.76 -5.71
CA PRO A 65 14.79 5.67 -6.41
C PRO A 65 13.82 4.49 -6.67
N PRO A 66 14.15 3.60 -7.61
CA PRO A 66 13.42 2.36 -7.80
C PRO A 66 13.59 1.40 -6.61
N ALA A 67 12.58 0.55 -6.40
CA ALA A 67 12.56 -0.46 -5.33
C ALA A 67 12.82 0.07 -3.91
N GLY A 68 12.69 1.39 -3.70
CA GLY A 68 12.80 2.01 -2.39
C GLY A 68 11.48 2.01 -1.64
N ILE A 69 11.53 1.78 -0.34
CA ILE A 69 10.37 1.94 0.55
C ILE A 69 10.56 3.23 1.34
N VAL A 70 9.77 4.24 1.01
CA VAL A 70 9.92 5.59 1.57
C VAL A 70 8.75 5.90 2.49
N GLY A 71 9.05 6.07 3.77
CA GLY A 71 8.08 6.54 4.77
C GLY A 71 8.08 8.07 4.85
N VAL A 72 6.92 8.70 4.63
CA VAL A 72 6.75 10.16 4.76
C VAL A 72 6.25 10.48 6.17
N ILE A 73 7.04 11.23 6.92
CA ILE A 73 6.72 11.65 8.28
C ILE A 73 6.63 13.17 8.40
N GLY A 74 6.01 13.66 9.45
CA GLY A 74 5.84 15.08 9.74
C GLY A 74 4.61 15.33 10.61
N ALA A 75 4.49 16.52 11.18
CA ALA A 75 3.36 16.89 12.02
C ALA A 75 2.02 16.86 11.26
N ASN A 76 0.91 16.81 12.01
CA ASN A 76 -0.42 16.87 11.38
C ASN A 76 -0.63 18.23 10.70
N GLY A 77 -1.23 18.19 9.52
CA GLY A 77 -1.53 19.41 8.74
C GLY A 77 -0.33 20.02 7.99
N THR A 78 0.83 19.36 7.93
CA THR A 78 1.98 19.80 7.12
C THR A 78 1.78 19.60 5.63
N GLY A 79 0.76 18.84 5.22
CA GLY A 79 0.45 18.62 3.80
C GLY A 79 0.90 17.27 3.24
N LYS A 80 1.24 16.27 4.08
CA LYS A 80 1.66 14.93 3.66
C LYS A 80 0.69 14.30 2.65
N THR A 81 -0.58 14.15 3.04
CA THR A 81 -1.64 13.65 2.14
C THR A 81 -1.76 14.49 0.87
N SER A 82 -1.65 15.82 0.96
CA SER A 82 -1.70 16.70 -0.22
C SER A 82 -0.51 16.45 -1.14
N LEU A 83 0.67 16.17 -0.60
CA LEU A 83 1.85 15.80 -1.39
C LEU A 83 1.65 14.48 -2.12
N LEU A 84 1.15 13.43 -1.43
CA LEU A 84 0.86 12.14 -2.09
C LEU A 84 -0.19 12.28 -3.19
N ARG A 85 -1.26 13.04 -2.93
CA ARG A 85 -2.31 13.29 -3.92
C ARG A 85 -1.83 14.15 -5.09
N ALA A 86 -0.92 15.08 -4.85
CA ALA A 86 -0.26 15.84 -5.90
C ALA A 86 0.63 14.93 -6.78
N ILE A 87 1.39 14.06 -6.16
CA ILE A 87 2.19 13.02 -6.85
C ILE A 87 1.30 12.10 -7.67
N PHE A 88 0.18 11.65 -7.12
CA PHE A 88 -0.77 10.80 -7.84
C PHE A 88 -1.51 11.52 -8.99
N GLY A 89 -1.55 12.84 -8.96
CA GLY A 89 -2.21 13.67 -9.98
C GLY A 89 -3.64 14.11 -9.63
N ASP A 90 -4.13 13.79 -8.42
CA ASP A 90 -5.48 14.16 -7.96
C ASP A 90 -5.60 15.65 -7.61
N VAL A 91 -4.52 16.30 -7.27
CA VAL A 91 -4.52 17.67 -6.78
C VAL A 91 -3.50 18.50 -7.55
N PRO A 92 -3.88 19.66 -8.11
CA PRO A 92 -2.95 20.53 -8.81
C PRO A 92 -1.91 21.13 -7.86
N PHE A 93 -0.68 21.30 -8.36
CA PHE A 93 0.44 21.91 -7.67
C PHE A 93 1.22 22.81 -8.64
N SER A 94 2.06 23.69 -8.13
CA SER A 94 3.04 24.46 -8.92
C SER A 94 4.36 23.71 -8.95
N GLY A 95 5.17 23.94 -9.99
CA GLY A 95 6.41 23.19 -10.21
C GLY A 95 6.23 22.03 -11.18
N THR A 96 7.17 21.10 -11.19
CA THR A 96 7.15 19.94 -12.09
C THR A 96 7.40 18.65 -11.32
N ALA A 97 6.66 17.59 -11.69
CA ALA A 97 6.94 16.24 -11.24
C ALA A 97 6.95 15.33 -12.48
N LYS A 98 8.07 14.69 -12.71
CA LYS A 98 8.26 13.76 -13.82
C LYS A 98 8.30 12.34 -13.29
N PHE A 99 7.47 11.50 -13.87
CA PHE A 99 7.45 10.07 -13.59
C PHE A 99 8.24 9.31 -14.64
N ASN A 100 8.83 8.21 -14.21
CA ASN A 100 9.35 7.24 -15.16
C ASN A 100 8.19 6.77 -16.07
N PRO A 101 8.36 6.75 -17.41
CA PRO A 101 7.31 6.32 -18.32
C PRO A 101 6.79 4.89 -18.08
N SER A 102 7.59 4.04 -17.44
CA SER A 102 7.21 2.68 -17.06
C SER A 102 6.51 2.60 -15.70
N ALA A 103 6.32 3.72 -14.98
CA ALA A 103 5.67 3.73 -13.69
C ALA A 103 4.16 3.50 -13.83
N GLN A 104 3.68 2.43 -13.19
CA GLN A 104 2.26 2.12 -13.05
C GLN A 104 1.87 2.38 -11.60
N LEU A 105 1.17 3.50 -11.40
CA LEU A 105 0.85 3.99 -10.07
C LEU A 105 -0.40 3.30 -9.51
N GLY A 106 -0.32 2.88 -8.26
CA GLY A 106 -1.46 2.48 -7.44
C GLY A 106 -1.56 3.37 -6.21
N TYR A 107 -2.78 3.76 -5.84
CA TYR A 107 -3.02 4.60 -4.67
C TYR A 107 -4.06 3.97 -3.75
N ILE A 108 -3.71 3.86 -2.48
CA ILE A 108 -4.62 3.49 -1.40
C ILE A 108 -4.82 4.73 -0.52
N PRO A 109 -5.97 5.42 -0.64
CA PRO A 109 -6.28 6.59 0.18
C PRO A 109 -6.63 6.18 1.60
N GLN A 110 -6.58 7.14 2.54
CA GLN A 110 -6.99 6.95 3.93
C GLN A 110 -8.45 6.45 4.05
N GLU A 111 -9.35 6.93 3.20
CA GLU A 111 -10.73 6.44 3.11
C GLU A 111 -10.92 5.67 1.81
N ILE A 112 -11.03 4.35 1.91
CA ILE A 112 -11.20 3.47 0.75
C ILE A 112 -12.68 3.38 0.40
N ARG A 113 -13.01 3.72 -0.85
CA ARG A 113 -14.34 3.58 -1.43
C ARG A 113 -14.28 2.62 -2.61
N PHE A 114 -15.25 1.73 -2.69
CA PHE A 114 -15.46 0.86 -3.83
C PHE A 114 -16.62 1.40 -4.68
N LEU A 115 -16.69 1.00 -5.95
CA LEU A 115 -17.71 1.47 -6.87
C LEU A 115 -19.13 1.12 -6.39
N ASN A 116 -19.29 -0.02 -5.72
CA ASN A 116 -20.56 -0.46 -5.18
C ASN A 116 -20.37 -1.24 -3.88
N ASP A 117 -20.75 -0.64 -2.77
CA ASP A 117 -20.63 -1.25 -1.43
C ASP A 117 -21.55 -2.46 -1.20
N LYS A 118 -22.52 -2.70 -2.10
CA LYS A 118 -23.41 -3.86 -2.06
C LYS A 118 -22.80 -5.10 -2.70
N ASP A 119 -21.74 -4.94 -3.50
CA ASP A 119 -21.03 -6.06 -4.10
C ASP A 119 -20.41 -6.95 -3.01
N SER A 120 -20.31 -8.24 -3.30
CA SER A 120 -19.43 -9.13 -2.54
C SER A 120 -17.96 -8.80 -2.83
N VAL A 121 -17.06 -9.25 -1.96
CA VAL A 121 -15.60 -9.17 -2.17
C VAL A 121 -15.22 -9.71 -3.55
N LEU A 122 -15.79 -10.87 -3.91
CA LEU A 122 -15.54 -11.51 -5.21
C LEU A 122 -16.01 -10.65 -6.39
N GLU A 123 -17.21 -10.08 -6.30
CA GLU A 123 -17.76 -9.22 -7.35
C GLU A 123 -16.96 -7.92 -7.48
N ALA A 124 -16.62 -7.28 -6.35
CA ALA A 124 -15.82 -6.07 -6.33
C ALA A 124 -14.44 -6.29 -6.96
N PHE A 125 -13.77 -7.41 -6.62
CA PHE A 125 -12.49 -7.79 -7.20
C PHE A 125 -12.59 -8.02 -8.72
N ARG A 126 -13.56 -8.84 -9.16
CA ARG A 126 -13.74 -9.17 -10.58
C ARG A 126 -14.22 -8.00 -11.44
N ARG A 127 -14.76 -6.96 -10.83
CA ARG A 127 -15.12 -5.72 -11.54
C ARG A 127 -13.89 -4.93 -12.00
N GLU A 128 -12.84 -4.95 -11.18
CA GLU A 128 -11.60 -4.23 -11.46
C GLU A 128 -10.51 -5.13 -12.08
N CYS A 129 -10.63 -6.46 -11.96
CA CYS A 129 -9.67 -7.44 -12.47
C CYS A 129 -10.34 -8.42 -13.44
N VAL A 130 -9.80 -8.50 -14.66
CA VAL A 130 -10.31 -9.43 -15.67
C VAL A 130 -9.77 -10.83 -15.40
N CYS A 131 -10.53 -11.65 -14.68
CA CYS A 131 -10.16 -13.03 -14.35
C CYS A 131 -11.37 -13.91 -14.13
N GLY A 132 -11.17 -15.25 -14.21
CA GLY A 132 -12.19 -16.23 -13.90
C GLY A 132 -12.51 -16.28 -12.41
N GLU A 133 -13.69 -16.82 -12.03
CA GLU A 133 -14.08 -16.91 -10.62
C GLU A 133 -13.10 -17.75 -9.79
N GLY A 134 -12.67 -18.90 -10.31
CA GLY A 134 -11.70 -19.77 -9.63
C GLY A 134 -10.37 -19.07 -9.37
N GLU A 135 -9.85 -18.35 -10.36
CA GLU A 135 -8.64 -17.56 -10.25
C GLU A 135 -8.80 -16.40 -9.24
N ALA A 136 -9.93 -15.68 -9.30
CA ALA A 136 -10.24 -14.62 -8.35
C ALA A 136 -10.23 -15.16 -6.91
N ARG A 137 -10.84 -16.32 -6.66
CA ARG A 137 -10.86 -16.96 -5.33
C ARG A 137 -9.45 -17.35 -4.87
N GLN A 138 -8.60 -17.87 -5.76
CA GLN A 138 -7.20 -18.20 -5.44
C GLN A 138 -6.39 -16.95 -5.08
N ILE A 139 -6.56 -15.86 -5.83
CA ILE A 139 -5.89 -14.60 -5.55
C ILE A 139 -6.38 -14.03 -4.21
N LEU A 140 -7.69 -13.93 -4.03
CA LEU A 140 -8.29 -13.38 -2.82
C LEU A 140 -7.93 -14.18 -1.57
N ALA A 141 -7.74 -15.51 -1.69
CA ALA A 141 -7.29 -16.34 -0.57
C ALA A 141 -5.91 -15.93 -0.04
N LYS A 142 -5.01 -15.44 -0.91
CA LYS A 142 -3.69 -14.92 -0.51
C LYS A 142 -3.80 -13.67 0.36
N TYR A 143 -4.88 -12.90 0.19
CA TYR A 143 -5.21 -11.71 0.99
C TYR A 143 -6.25 -12.04 2.07
N TYR A 144 -6.29 -13.31 2.51
CA TYR A 144 -7.12 -13.79 3.62
C TYR A 144 -8.64 -13.81 3.39
N PHE A 145 -9.08 -13.62 2.14
CA PHE A 145 -10.48 -13.81 1.78
C PHE A 145 -10.72 -15.26 1.31
N CYS A 146 -10.92 -16.18 2.28
CA CYS A 146 -11.12 -17.61 2.01
C CYS A 146 -12.57 -18.03 2.23
N GLY A 147 -12.99 -19.10 1.53
CA GLY A 147 -14.29 -19.76 1.75
C GLY A 147 -15.46 -18.78 1.67
N ALA A 148 -16.24 -18.65 2.74
CA ALA A 148 -17.38 -17.73 2.81
C ALA A 148 -16.99 -16.23 2.86
N ALA A 149 -15.74 -15.91 3.18
CA ALA A 149 -15.30 -14.50 3.29
C ALA A 149 -15.36 -13.78 1.95
N VAL A 150 -15.17 -14.46 0.81
CA VAL A 150 -15.29 -13.85 -0.52
C VAL A 150 -16.72 -13.41 -0.86
N MET A 151 -17.72 -13.93 -0.14
CA MET A 151 -19.13 -13.56 -0.31
C MET A 151 -19.59 -12.46 0.65
N LYS A 152 -18.73 -12.01 1.58
CA LYS A 152 -19.04 -10.84 2.42
C LYS A 152 -19.26 -9.63 1.55
N ARG A 153 -20.22 -8.79 1.94
CA ARG A 153 -20.44 -7.49 1.26
C ARG A 153 -19.32 -6.53 1.60
N VAL A 154 -18.89 -5.74 0.63
CA VAL A 154 -17.87 -4.68 0.82
C VAL A 154 -18.26 -3.72 1.94
N SER A 155 -19.54 -3.38 2.07
CA SER A 155 -20.06 -2.54 3.15
C SER A 155 -19.84 -3.13 4.56
N SER A 156 -19.70 -4.45 4.70
CA SER A 156 -19.49 -5.13 5.99
C SER A 156 -18.02 -5.39 6.32
N LEU A 157 -17.10 -5.01 5.43
CA LEU A 157 -15.66 -5.16 5.65
C LEU A 157 -15.15 -4.15 6.68
N SER A 158 -14.22 -4.59 7.52
CA SER A 158 -13.44 -3.70 8.37
C SER A 158 -12.55 -2.78 7.52
N GLY A 159 -12.00 -1.73 8.13
CA GLY A 159 -11.05 -0.84 7.45
C GLY A 159 -9.86 -1.60 6.86
N GLY A 160 -9.27 -2.49 7.64
CA GLY A 160 -8.15 -3.32 7.20
C GLY A 160 -8.51 -4.31 6.09
N GLU A 161 -9.66 -4.99 6.19
CA GLU A 161 -10.14 -5.86 5.11
C GLU A 161 -10.31 -5.08 3.79
N LYS A 162 -10.78 -3.82 3.85
CA LYS A 162 -10.86 -2.94 2.67
C LYS A 162 -9.48 -2.61 2.09
N VAL A 163 -8.48 -2.35 2.95
CA VAL A 163 -7.09 -2.12 2.51
C VAL A 163 -6.56 -3.35 1.78
N LEU A 164 -6.72 -4.55 2.37
CA LEU A 164 -6.27 -5.81 1.77
C LEU A 164 -6.97 -6.10 0.43
N LEU A 165 -8.28 -5.87 0.35
CA LEU A 165 -9.00 -6.04 -0.92
C LEU A 165 -8.51 -5.06 -2.00
N LYS A 166 -8.30 -3.78 -1.64
CA LYS A 166 -7.79 -2.79 -2.59
C LYS A 166 -6.36 -3.10 -3.02
N LEU A 167 -5.52 -3.56 -2.11
CA LEU A 167 -4.17 -4.02 -2.41
C LEU A 167 -4.19 -5.20 -3.38
N ALA A 168 -5.05 -6.21 -3.14
CA ALA A 168 -5.22 -7.35 -4.04
C ALA A 168 -5.57 -6.90 -5.47
N VAL A 169 -6.50 -5.96 -5.62
CA VAL A 169 -6.87 -5.39 -6.93
C VAL A 169 -5.70 -4.67 -7.58
N LEU A 170 -5.01 -3.79 -6.87
CA LEU A 170 -3.90 -3.00 -7.42
C LEU A 170 -2.75 -3.89 -7.89
N LEU A 171 -2.39 -4.91 -7.10
CA LEU A 171 -1.28 -5.78 -7.44
C LEU A 171 -1.58 -6.70 -8.64
N GLN A 172 -2.84 -7.01 -8.92
CA GLN A 172 -3.21 -7.71 -10.17
C GLN A 172 -3.07 -6.83 -11.41
N ASN A 173 -3.16 -5.51 -11.26
CA ASN A 173 -2.98 -4.55 -12.34
C ASN A 173 -1.50 -4.19 -12.59
N ARG A 174 -0.56 -5.00 -12.13
CA ARG A 174 0.90 -4.85 -12.31
C ARG A 174 1.44 -3.50 -11.88
N VAL A 175 0.86 -2.91 -10.84
CA VAL A 175 1.36 -1.70 -10.21
C VAL A 175 2.79 -1.93 -9.76
N ASN A 176 3.70 -1.01 -10.09
CA ASN A 176 5.11 -1.06 -9.69
C ASN A 176 5.53 0.16 -8.86
N PHE A 177 4.62 1.12 -8.69
CA PHE A 177 4.76 2.23 -7.76
C PHE A 177 3.47 2.37 -6.94
N LEU A 178 3.56 2.04 -5.65
CA LEU A 178 2.42 2.02 -4.73
C LEU A 178 2.50 3.20 -3.75
N ILE A 179 1.40 3.91 -3.62
CA ILE A 179 1.25 5.03 -2.69
C ILE A 179 0.19 4.66 -1.64
N LEU A 180 0.52 4.77 -0.35
CA LEU A 180 -0.39 4.48 0.76
C LEU A 180 -0.53 5.70 1.67
N ASP A 181 -1.76 6.11 1.97
CA ASP A 181 -2.06 7.23 2.85
C ASP A 181 -2.72 6.72 4.14
N GLU A 182 -1.94 6.66 5.22
CA GLU A 182 -2.34 6.17 6.55
C GLU A 182 -3.01 4.77 6.51
N PRO A 183 -2.39 3.77 5.89
CA PRO A 183 -3.03 2.47 5.67
C PRO A 183 -3.26 1.69 6.97
N THR A 184 -2.59 2.08 8.06
CA THR A 184 -2.71 1.44 9.37
C THR A 184 -3.79 2.04 10.27
N ASN A 185 -4.47 3.10 9.83
CA ASN A 185 -5.51 3.74 10.61
C ASN A 185 -6.74 2.84 10.80
N HIS A 186 -7.16 2.69 12.06
CA HIS A 186 -8.36 1.91 12.43
C HIS A 186 -8.32 0.44 12.02
N ILE A 187 -7.14 -0.16 11.87
CA ILE A 187 -6.98 -1.59 11.64
C ILE A 187 -6.47 -2.29 12.90
N ASP A 188 -6.88 -3.54 13.09
CA ASP A 188 -6.40 -4.38 14.17
C ASP A 188 -4.96 -4.85 13.92
N ILE A 189 -4.28 -5.31 14.98
CA ILE A 189 -2.87 -5.71 14.93
C ILE A 189 -2.64 -6.83 13.91
N GLU A 190 -3.56 -7.79 13.84
CA GLU A 190 -3.43 -8.95 12.96
C GLU A 190 -3.55 -8.55 11.48
N THR A 191 -4.52 -7.70 11.14
CA THR A 191 -4.65 -7.16 9.79
C THR A 191 -3.45 -6.29 9.41
N ARG A 192 -2.86 -5.56 10.37
CA ARG A 192 -1.63 -4.80 10.14
C ARG A 192 -0.47 -5.73 9.79
N GLU A 193 -0.26 -6.81 10.55
CA GLU A 193 0.79 -7.80 10.25
C GLU A 193 0.62 -8.40 8.85
N MET A 194 -0.62 -8.71 8.44
CA MET A 194 -0.93 -9.19 7.10
C MET A 194 -0.58 -8.17 6.02
N LEU A 195 -0.87 -6.89 6.27
CA LEU A 195 -0.53 -5.80 5.34
C LEU A 195 0.99 -5.64 5.24
N GLU A 196 1.70 -5.67 6.37
CA GLU A 196 3.16 -5.59 6.42
C GLU A 196 3.80 -6.72 5.61
N ASP A 197 3.36 -7.96 5.81
CA ASP A 197 3.86 -9.11 5.08
C ASP A 197 3.62 -8.96 3.56
N ALA A 198 2.42 -8.52 3.17
CA ALA A 198 2.10 -8.26 1.77
C ALA A 198 2.97 -7.15 1.15
N LEU A 199 3.29 -6.10 1.91
CA LEU A 199 4.12 -4.99 1.41
C LEU A 199 5.61 -5.33 1.36
N LEU A 200 6.10 -6.20 2.24
CA LEU A 200 7.48 -6.70 2.19
C LEU A 200 7.76 -7.56 0.94
N GLU A 201 6.75 -8.27 0.44
CA GLU A 201 6.84 -9.03 -0.81
C GLU A 201 6.74 -8.14 -2.07
N PHE A 202 6.38 -6.86 -1.91
CA PHE A 202 6.25 -5.95 -3.03
C PHE A 202 7.61 -5.51 -3.56
N SER A 203 7.94 -5.89 -4.79
CA SER A 203 9.24 -5.60 -5.42
C SER A 203 9.33 -4.21 -6.09
N GLY A 204 8.23 -3.44 -6.10
CA GLY A 204 8.17 -2.10 -6.66
C GLY A 204 8.63 -1.01 -5.68
N THR A 205 8.40 0.24 -6.06
CA THR A 205 8.63 1.39 -5.18
C THR A 205 7.39 1.64 -4.32
N LEU A 206 7.58 1.82 -3.02
CA LEU A 206 6.53 2.11 -2.06
C LEU A 206 6.76 3.49 -1.44
N LEU A 207 5.73 4.33 -1.48
CA LEU A 207 5.69 5.62 -0.81
C LEU A 207 4.49 5.63 0.13
N PHE A 208 4.72 5.83 1.43
CA PHE A 208 3.60 5.77 2.37
C PHE A 208 3.68 6.83 3.46
N ILE A 209 2.53 7.23 3.96
CA ILE A 209 2.38 8.00 5.20
C ILE A 209 1.87 7.05 6.26
N SER A 210 2.47 7.09 7.45
CA SER A 210 1.91 6.46 8.64
C SER A 210 2.33 7.22 9.90
N HIS A 211 1.50 7.15 10.94
CA HIS A 211 1.84 7.56 12.30
C HIS A 211 2.24 6.36 13.19
N ASP A 212 2.13 5.14 12.67
CA ASP A 212 2.55 3.93 13.36
C ASP A 212 4.07 3.75 13.23
N ARG A 213 4.79 3.98 14.33
CA ARG A 213 6.25 3.90 14.37
C ARG A 213 6.77 2.50 14.06
N TYR A 214 6.05 1.45 14.50
CA TYR A 214 6.44 0.07 14.22
C TYR A 214 6.31 -0.27 12.74
N PHE A 215 5.21 0.18 12.12
CA PHE A 215 4.99 0.01 10.70
C PHE A 215 6.06 0.74 9.86
N ILE A 216 6.43 1.98 10.26
CA ILE A 216 7.47 2.75 9.57
C ILE A 216 8.82 2.05 9.71
N ASP A 217 9.20 1.65 10.93
CA ASP A 217 10.51 1.05 11.21
C ASP A 217 10.69 -0.32 10.52
N LYS A 218 9.61 -1.10 10.43
CA LYS A 218 9.61 -2.42 9.78
C LYS A 218 9.75 -2.34 8.26
N LEU A 219 9.16 -1.32 7.63
CA LEU A 219 9.07 -1.24 6.16
C LEU A 219 10.02 -0.23 5.54
N ALA A 220 10.18 0.97 6.13
CA ALA A 220 10.89 2.06 5.48
C ALA A 220 12.40 1.80 5.39
N THR A 221 12.93 1.95 4.19
CA THR A 221 14.38 1.97 3.91
C THR A 221 14.90 3.40 3.80
N LYS A 222 14.00 4.36 3.62
CA LYS A 222 14.27 5.80 3.58
C LYS A 222 13.15 6.55 4.29
N ILE A 223 13.49 7.67 4.93
CA ILE A 223 12.53 8.53 5.61
C ILE A 223 12.50 9.90 4.95
N ALA A 224 11.34 10.32 4.48
CA ALA A 224 11.10 11.66 3.97
C ALA A 224 10.39 12.51 5.03
N VAL A 225 11.07 13.49 5.58
CA VAL A 225 10.56 14.37 6.65
C VAL A 225 10.00 15.62 6.03
N LEU A 226 8.68 15.81 6.15
CA LEU A 226 8.01 17.05 5.73
C LEU A 226 7.86 18.00 6.93
N GLU A 227 8.76 18.96 7.01
CA GLU A 227 8.85 19.91 8.13
C GLU A 227 9.25 21.28 7.63
N ASN A 228 8.78 22.36 8.31
CA ASN A 228 9.09 23.75 7.95
C ASN A 228 8.89 24.06 6.46
N ARG A 229 7.82 23.48 5.85
CA ARG A 229 7.47 23.61 4.43
C ARG A 229 8.49 23.03 3.46
N LYS A 230 9.45 22.23 3.94
CA LYS A 230 10.49 21.55 3.16
C LYS A 230 10.41 20.04 3.35
N ILE A 231 10.97 19.32 2.40
CA ILE A 231 11.16 17.88 2.48
C ILE A 231 12.65 17.57 2.60
N ASN A 232 13.01 16.74 3.58
CA ASN A 232 14.36 16.22 3.75
C ASN A 232 14.30 14.70 3.69
N VAL A 233 15.07 14.10 2.81
CA VAL A 233 15.15 12.65 2.67
C VAL A 233 16.37 12.14 3.41
N PHE A 234 16.13 11.20 4.31
CA PHE A 234 17.15 10.50 5.10
C PHE A 234 17.26 9.05 4.60
N ASP A 235 18.48 8.62 4.31
CA ASP A 235 18.77 7.23 3.94
C ASP A 235 18.98 6.39 5.21
N GLY A 236 18.08 5.45 5.46
CA GLY A 236 18.10 4.58 6.62
C GLY A 236 16.71 4.30 7.16
N THR A 237 16.66 3.47 8.20
CA THR A 237 15.43 3.12 8.92
C THR A 237 14.92 4.27 9.79
N TYR A 238 13.72 4.13 10.32
CA TYR A 238 13.18 5.11 11.27
C TYR A 238 14.00 5.19 12.57
N ALA A 239 14.50 4.05 13.05
CA ALA A 239 15.39 4.00 14.20
C ALA A 239 16.71 4.75 13.96
N ASP A 240 17.28 4.64 12.76
CA ASP A 240 18.50 5.38 12.39
C ASP A 240 18.23 6.90 12.32
N TYR A 241 17.09 7.29 11.76
CA TYR A 241 16.64 8.69 11.74
C TYR A 241 16.54 9.28 13.16
N LEU A 242 15.86 8.59 14.08
CA LEU A 242 15.72 9.03 15.47
C LEU A 242 17.07 9.18 16.18
N ARG A 243 18.00 8.25 15.95
CA ARG A 243 19.34 8.28 16.53
C ARG A 243 20.15 9.48 16.07
N VAL A 244 20.06 9.83 14.78
CA VAL A 244 20.81 10.97 14.21
C VAL A 244 20.22 12.32 14.60
N THR A 245 18.87 12.40 14.70
CA THR A 245 18.18 13.68 15.00
C THR A 245 18.00 13.96 16.49
N GLY A 246 18.30 12.98 17.37
CA GLY A 246 18.14 13.12 18.82
C GLY A 246 16.68 13.17 19.28
N HIS A 247 15.74 12.67 18.46
CA HIS A 247 14.30 12.62 18.78
C HIS A 247 13.91 11.27 19.40
N ALA A 248 14.85 10.52 19.96
CA ALA A 248 14.64 9.22 20.60
C ALA A 248 13.96 9.35 21.97
#